data_03982de567bc7bc4cdf80c81ee3c39db
#
_entry.id   03982de567bc7bc4cdf80c81ee3c39db
#
_cell.length_a   1.000
_cell.length_b   1.000
_cell.length_c   1.000
_cell.angle_alpha   90.00
_cell.angle_beta   90.00
_cell.angle_gamma   90.00
#
_symmetry.space_group_name_H-M   'P 1'
#
loop_
_entity.id
_entity.type
_entity.pdbx_description
1 polymer ?
#
loop_
_entity_poly.entity_id
_entity_poly.type
_entity_poly.pdbx_seq_one_letter_code
_entity_poly.pdbx_strand_id
1 'polypeptide(L)'
;MYPGIHNFSEIGKLNKVLLHRPGKELEALTPATLERLLFDDVPYLKIAQEEHDNFARVLRENGVEVVYYVDEVAKAIADPARQIQLVNDFLNISKIHAKGLRASMTSYLLNMPPKQMVAELIAGIKRSEVATKEATSLMDLVEDDYPFVSDPMPNLYFTRDPGACVGNGINIHRMHTPARKRESLLLKYMYLYNRDFATEENKQWYDLSDSYSIEGGDVLVLSKDIVAVGLSQRTTVSGAETFARNLLQNSGFKKVLAFDIPETRAFMHLDTVFTMVDYDKFTIHPEIEGPLSVYKMMLDEHGELKFAALKDELKDILALELKLPAVDLIRCGGGDLLAAQREQWNDGSNTLCIAPGRVITYDRNYVTNELLVKKGIDVITIPSAELSRGRGGPRCMSCPVNRDDL
;
A
#
# COMPACT_ATOMS: atom_id res chain seq x y z
N MET A 1 -5.72 6.49 22.07
CA MET A 1 -4.98 5.37 21.45
C MET A 1 -6.01 4.36 20.94
N TYR A 2 -5.93 3.99 19.69
CA TYR A 2 -6.85 3.06 19.04
C TYR A 2 -6.12 1.71 18.89
N PRO A 3 -6.33 0.75 19.80
CA PRO A 3 -5.63 -0.52 19.75
C PRO A 3 -6.20 -1.41 18.64
N GLY A 4 -5.30 -2.12 17.97
CA GLY A 4 -5.67 -3.11 16.98
C GLY A 4 -6.20 -2.53 15.66
N ILE A 5 -6.59 -3.46 14.80
CA ILE A 5 -7.07 -3.18 13.44
C ILE A 5 -8.59 -3.15 13.44
N HIS A 6 -9.17 -2.06 12.91
CA HIS A 6 -10.60 -1.88 12.71
C HIS A 6 -10.85 -0.97 11.50
N ASN A 7 -11.12 -1.55 10.33
CA ASN A 7 -11.30 -0.82 9.09
C ASN A 7 -12.42 -1.42 8.23
N PHE A 8 -13.66 -0.93 8.41
CA PHE A 8 -14.87 -1.41 7.72
C PHE A 8 -15.36 -0.48 6.62
N SER A 9 -14.57 0.55 6.25
CA SER A 9 -14.92 1.45 5.14
C SER A 9 -13.71 2.23 4.63
N GLU A 10 -13.81 2.77 3.40
CA GLU A 10 -12.84 3.76 2.86
C GLU A 10 -13.07 5.16 3.43
N ILE A 11 -14.28 5.48 3.91
CA ILE A 11 -14.71 6.85 4.21
C ILE A 11 -15.02 7.12 5.68
N GLY A 12 -15.16 6.10 6.54
CA GLY A 12 -15.33 6.30 7.97
C GLY A 12 -14.23 7.18 8.53
N LYS A 13 -14.52 7.97 9.56
CA LYS A 13 -13.53 8.86 10.17
C LYS A 13 -12.25 8.09 10.49
N LEU A 14 -11.14 8.57 9.95
CA LEU A 14 -9.84 7.96 10.14
C LEU A 14 -9.31 8.29 11.54
N ASN A 15 -9.05 7.25 12.34
CA ASN A 15 -8.55 7.38 13.71
C ASN A 15 -7.06 7.10 13.82
N LYS A 16 -6.56 6.08 13.09
CA LYS A 16 -5.15 5.67 13.14
C LYS A 16 -4.65 5.30 11.76
N VAL A 17 -3.47 5.77 11.39
CA VAL A 17 -2.83 5.50 10.10
C VAL A 17 -1.35 5.17 10.28
N LEU A 18 -0.90 4.17 9.52
CA LEU A 18 0.52 3.81 9.42
C LEU A 18 1.14 4.53 8.21
N LEU A 19 2.21 5.28 8.45
CA LEU A 19 3.01 5.98 7.46
C LEU A 19 4.47 5.53 7.50
N HIS A 20 5.20 5.80 6.43
CA HIS A 20 6.66 5.74 6.41
C HIS A 20 7.22 7.05 5.87
N ARG A 21 7.97 7.78 6.71
CA ARG A 21 8.64 9.01 6.29
C ARG A 21 9.82 8.65 5.39
N PRO A 22 9.91 9.19 4.16
CA PRO A 22 11.03 8.91 3.27
C PRO A 22 12.40 9.11 3.94
N GLY A 23 13.31 8.17 3.73
CA GLY A 23 14.64 8.16 4.33
C GLY A 23 15.75 7.96 3.29
N LYS A 24 16.90 7.43 3.75
CA LYS A 24 18.08 7.21 2.91
C LYS A 24 17.84 6.29 1.71
N GLU A 25 16.80 5.49 1.72
CA GLU A 25 16.38 4.64 0.61
C GLU A 25 16.09 5.44 -0.67
N LEU A 26 15.61 6.69 -0.55
CA LEU A 26 15.43 7.57 -1.70
C LEU A 26 16.75 8.12 -2.26
N GLU A 27 17.75 8.36 -1.40
CA GLU A 27 19.09 8.80 -1.86
C GLU A 27 19.87 7.68 -2.57
N ALA A 28 19.40 6.44 -2.47
CA ALA A 28 19.98 5.29 -3.17
C ALA A 28 19.47 5.17 -4.63
N LEU A 29 18.47 5.95 -5.02
CA LEU A 29 17.98 5.99 -6.40
C LEU A 29 18.97 6.71 -7.30
N THR A 30 19.32 6.07 -8.43
CA THR A 30 20.14 6.63 -9.49
C THR A 30 19.47 6.32 -10.84
N PRO A 31 19.77 7.06 -11.91
CA PRO A 31 19.20 6.76 -13.24
C PRO A 31 19.35 5.28 -13.65
N ALA A 32 20.44 4.62 -13.24
CA ALA A 32 20.70 3.22 -13.54
C ALA A 32 19.83 2.23 -12.75
N THR A 33 19.22 2.67 -11.63
CA THR A 33 18.45 1.80 -10.73
C THR A 33 16.94 2.09 -10.76
N LEU A 34 16.48 3.14 -11.44
CA LEU A 34 15.07 3.57 -11.45
C LEU A 34 14.12 2.44 -11.87
N GLU A 35 14.36 1.83 -13.03
CA GLU A 35 13.50 0.76 -13.56
C GLU A 35 13.43 -0.43 -12.57
N ARG A 36 14.60 -0.87 -12.05
CA ARG A 36 14.71 -1.98 -11.09
C ARG A 36 13.96 -1.70 -9.80
N LEU A 37 13.98 -0.45 -9.34
CA LEU A 37 13.38 -0.02 -8.06
C LEU A 37 12.00 0.63 -8.26
N LEU A 38 11.44 0.57 -9.47
CA LEU A 38 10.08 1.01 -9.81
C LEU A 38 9.84 2.52 -9.63
N PHE A 39 10.85 3.33 -9.88
CA PHE A 39 10.75 4.78 -9.91
C PHE A 39 10.87 5.33 -11.33
N ASP A 40 10.23 6.46 -11.58
CA ASP A 40 10.27 7.16 -12.88
C ASP A 40 11.24 8.34 -12.88
N ASP A 41 11.64 8.82 -11.69
CA ASP A 41 12.52 9.95 -11.52
C ASP A 41 13.29 9.85 -10.19
N VAL A 42 14.30 10.70 -9.98
CA VAL A 42 15.09 10.78 -8.75
C VAL A 42 14.56 11.91 -7.87
N PRO A 43 13.85 11.60 -6.76
CA PRO A 43 13.34 12.61 -5.84
C PRO A 43 14.45 13.31 -5.05
N TYR A 44 14.25 14.57 -4.70
CA TYR A 44 15.09 15.28 -3.74
C TYR A 44 14.61 15.00 -2.31
N LEU A 45 15.36 14.18 -1.58
CA LEU A 45 14.96 13.66 -0.25
C LEU A 45 14.51 14.76 0.72
N LYS A 46 15.25 15.87 0.82
CA LYS A 46 14.92 16.93 1.77
C LYS A 46 13.51 17.49 1.54
N ILE A 47 13.16 17.80 0.29
CA ILE A 47 11.84 18.33 -0.04
C ILE A 47 10.78 17.23 0.10
N ALA A 48 11.06 15.99 -0.33
CA ALA A 48 10.15 14.86 -0.11
C ALA A 48 9.81 14.66 1.38
N GLN A 49 10.79 14.86 2.28
CA GLN A 49 10.58 14.82 3.72
C GLN A 49 9.71 15.98 4.23
N GLU A 50 9.96 17.21 3.77
CA GLU A 50 9.16 18.39 4.14
C GLU A 50 7.69 18.22 3.71
N GLU A 51 7.46 17.69 2.49
CA GLU A 51 6.12 17.41 1.96
C GLU A 51 5.43 16.29 2.77
N HIS A 52 6.15 15.22 3.09
CA HIS A 52 5.61 14.13 3.90
C HIS A 52 5.34 14.56 5.35
N ASP A 53 6.19 15.39 5.95
CA ASP A 53 5.99 15.96 7.28
C ASP A 53 4.73 16.84 7.29
N ASN A 54 4.48 17.60 6.20
CA ASN A 54 3.25 18.37 6.04
C ASN A 54 2.02 17.43 5.93
N PHE A 55 2.10 16.34 5.18
CA PHE A 55 1.03 15.34 5.11
C PHE A 55 0.70 14.77 6.50
N ALA A 56 1.73 14.36 7.26
CA ALA A 56 1.56 13.85 8.61
C ALA A 56 1.00 14.91 9.58
N ARG A 57 1.38 16.19 9.41
CA ARG A 57 0.83 17.31 10.19
C ARG A 57 -0.66 17.49 9.90
N VAL A 58 -1.05 17.53 8.64
CA VAL A 58 -2.47 17.64 8.22
C VAL A 58 -3.31 16.52 8.83
N LEU A 59 -2.84 15.29 8.81
CA LEU A 59 -3.52 14.15 9.43
C LEU A 59 -3.72 14.38 10.94
N ARG A 60 -2.66 14.78 11.67
CA ARG A 60 -2.74 15.03 13.12
C ARG A 60 -3.67 16.19 13.47
N GLU A 61 -3.65 17.29 12.70
CA GLU A 61 -4.55 18.43 12.86
C GLU A 61 -6.03 18.04 12.65
N ASN A 62 -6.28 16.95 11.90
CA ASN A 62 -7.61 16.37 11.73
C ASN A 62 -7.92 15.23 12.74
N GLY A 63 -7.11 15.11 13.81
CA GLY A 63 -7.35 14.16 14.90
C GLY A 63 -6.93 12.73 14.62
N VAL A 64 -6.12 12.49 13.58
CA VAL A 64 -5.62 11.16 13.22
C VAL A 64 -4.36 10.82 14.01
N GLU A 65 -4.33 9.67 14.65
CA GLU A 65 -3.12 9.10 15.24
C GLU A 65 -2.19 8.61 14.13
N VAL A 66 -1.04 9.25 13.95
CA VAL A 66 -0.04 8.88 12.96
C VAL A 66 1.05 8.05 13.62
N VAL A 67 1.22 6.81 13.19
CA VAL A 67 2.30 5.90 13.60
C VAL A 67 3.24 5.64 12.43
N TYR A 68 4.52 5.39 12.73
CA TYR A 68 5.54 5.24 11.70
C TYR A 68 6.07 3.81 11.61
N TYR A 69 6.24 3.34 10.38
CA TYR A 69 6.65 1.99 10.04
C TYR A 69 7.92 1.54 10.79
N VAL A 70 8.95 2.39 10.80
CA VAL A 70 10.21 2.08 11.49
C VAL A 70 10.01 1.90 12.99
N ASP A 71 9.20 2.76 13.61
CA ASP A 71 8.96 2.71 15.05
C ASP A 71 8.13 1.47 15.44
N GLU A 72 7.09 1.17 14.65
CA GLU A 72 6.23 0.04 14.96
C GLU A 72 6.91 -1.31 14.72
N VAL A 73 7.76 -1.43 13.69
CA VAL A 73 8.60 -2.63 13.49
C VAL A 73 9.65 -2.75 14.59
N ALA A 74 10.30 -1.64 14.99
CA ALA A 74 11.28 -1.66 16.07
C ALA A 74 10.69 -2.15 17.41
N LYS A 75 9.45 -1.76 17.72
CA LYS A 75 8.70 -2.30 18.88
C LYS A 75 8.48 -3.82 18.75
N ALA A 76 8.10 -4.29 17.56
CA ALA A 76 7.84 -5.70 17.29
C ALA A 76 9.07 -6.59 17.53
N ILE A 77 10.28 -6.05 17.28
CA ILE A 77 11.55 -6.77 17.40
C ILE A 77 12.39 -6.31 18.60
N ALA A 78 11.78 -5.77 19.65
CA ALA A 78 12.51 -5.38 20.87
C ALA A 78 13.22 -6.57 21.55
N ASP A 79 12.71 -7.79 21.39
CA ASP A 79 13.33 -9.03 21.84
C ASP A 79 14.48 -9.43 20.93
N PRO A 80 15.71 -9.66 21.45
CA PRO A 80 16.87 -10.09 20.65
C PRO A 80 16.65 -11.36 19.81
N ALA A 81 15.84 -12.32 20.30
CA ALA A 81 15.53 -13.52 19.53
C ALA A 81 14.73 -13.18 18.26
N ARG A 82 13.84 -12.19 18.32
CA ARG A 82 13.07 -11.70 17.16
C ARG A 82 13.94 -10.91 16.19
N GLN A 83 14.94 -10.18 16.67
CA GLN A 83 15.91 -9.52 15.80
C GLN A 83 16.68 -10.54 14.97
N ILE A 84 17.18 -11.61 15.61
CA ILE A 84 17.88 -12.71 14.93
C ILE A 84 16.96 -13.36 13.89
N GLN A 85 15.71 -13.61 14.25
CA GLN A 85 14.73 -14.20 13.35
C GLN A 85 14.46 -13.27 12.15
N LEU A 86 14.21 -11.97 12.38
CA LEU A 86 13.99 -11.00 11.30
C LEU A 86 15.18 -10.95 10.34
N VAL A 87 16.40 -10.88 10.87
CA VAL A 87 17.61 -10.86 10.03
C VAL A 87 17.69 -12.11 9.16
N ASN A 88 17.44 -13.30 9.72
CA ASN A 88 17.46 -14.53 8.95
C ASN A 88 16.39 -14.57 7.86
N ASP A 89 15.15 -14.17 8.18
CA ASP A 89 14.04 -14.13 7.21
C ASP A 89 14.31 -13.08 6.12
N PHE A 90 14.87 -11.93 6.49
CA PHE A 90 15.27 -10.88 5.56
C PHE A 90 16.35 -11.37 4.58
N LEU A 91 17.36 -12.05 5.05
CA LEU A 91 18.43 -12.63 4.21
C LEU A 91 17.85 -13.70 3.27
N ASN A 92 16.88 -14.49 3.74
CA ASN A 92 16.21 -15.51 2.92
C ASN A 92 15.38 -14.89 1.81
N ILE A 93 14.53 -13.91 2.12
CA ILE A 93 13.66 -13.25 1.12
C ILE A 93 14.48 -12.41 0.12
N SER A 94 15.63 -11.88 0.56
CA SER A 94 16.62 -11.19 -0.28
C SER A 94 17.47 -12.14 -1.11
N LYS A 95 17.30 -13.47 -0.98
CA LYS A 95 18.09 -14.52 -1.67
C LYS A 95 19.59 -14.41 -1.44
N ILE A 96 20.01 -13.96 -0.28
CA ILE A 96 21.42 -13.88 0.12
C ILE A 96 21.82 -15.25 0.70
N HIS A 97 22.55 -16.07 -0.07
CA HIS A 97 22.87 -17.46 0.28
C HIS A 97 24.34 -17.68 0.66
N ALA A 98 25.25 -16.80 0.24
CA ALA A 98 26.68 -16.90 0.52
C ALA A 98 26.93 -16.85 2.04
N LYS A 99 27.54 -17.90 2.60
CA LYS A 99 27.69 -18.08 4.06
C LYS A 99 28.49 -16.96 4.71
N GLY A 100 29.59 -16.56 4.10
CA GLY A 100 30.45 -15.48 4.60
C GLY A 100 29.71 -14.15 4.66
N LEU A 101 29.02 -13.81 3.58
CA LEU A 101 28.23 -12.60 3.49
C LEU A 101 27.06 -12.58 4.50
N ARG A 102 26.34 -13.70 4.64
CA ARG A 102 25.28 -13.82 5.66
C ARG A 102 25.81 -13.59 7.07
N ALA A 103 26.94 -14.18 7.42
CA ALA A 103 27.55 -14.01 8.74
C ALA A 103 27.96 -12.55 8.99
N SER A 104 28.57 -11.90 7.99
CA SER A 104 28.94 -10.48 8.07
C SER A 104 27.72 -9.57 8.21
N MET A 105 26.70 -9.76 7.39
CA MET A 105 25.45 -8.99 7.48
C MET A 105 24.73 -9.20 8.81
N THR A 106 24.67 -10.44 9.28
CA THR A 106 24.05 -10.75 10.58
C THR A 106 24.80 -10.03 11.72
N SER A 107 26.12 -10.10 11.73
CA SER A 107 26.93 -9.39 12.73
C SER A 107 26.76 -7.87 12.63
N TYR A 108 26.75 -7.32 11.42
CA TYR A 108 26.56 -5.88 11.17
C TYR A 108 25.22 -5.39 11.73
N LEU A 109 24.13 -6.06 11.37
CA LEU A 109 22.77 -5.67 11.76
C LEU A 109 22.50 -5.87 13.26
N LEU A 110 22.93 -6.99 13.85
CA LEU A 110 22.67 -7.28 15.27
C LEU A 110 23.49 -6.41 16.24
N ASN A 111 24.49 -5.68 15.76
CA ASN A 111 25.21 -4.68 16.55
C ASN A 111 24.46 -3.34 16.65
N MET A 112 23.33 -3.16 15.95
CA MET A 112 22.54 -1.94 15.96
C MET A 112 21.36 -2.05 16.94
N PRO A 113 20.92 -0.91 17.53
CA PRO A 113 19.63 -0.84 18.19
C PRO A 113 18.49 -1.17 17.22
N PRO A 114 17.36 -1.76 17.67
CA PRO A 114 16.25 -2.18 16.80
C PRO A 114 15.80 -1.14 15.78
N LYS A 115 15.60 0.11 16.19
CA LYS A 115 15.17 1.20 15.29
C LYS A 115 16.19 1.50 14.20
N GLN A 116 17.47 1.50 14.55
CA GLN A 116 18.55 1.72 13.58
C GLN A 116 18.65 0.54 12.61
N MET A 117 18.56 -0.70 13.13
CA MET A 117 18.56 -1.91 12.30
C MET A 117 17.41 -1.88 11.26
N VAL A 118 16.19 -1.53 11.66
CA VAL A 118 15.05 -1.42 10.73
C VAL A 118 15.29 -0.34 9.69
N ALA A 119 15.78 0.83 10.09
CA ALA A 119 16.11 1.91 9.15
C ALA A 119 17.19 1.50 8.15
N GLU A 120 18.18 0.74 8.59
CA GLU A 120 19.25 0.22 7.74
C GLU A 120 18.77 -0.84 6.74
N LEU A 121 17.88 -1.74 7.18
CA LEU A 121 17.24 -2.71 6.29
C LEU A 121 16.44 -2.02 5.17
N ILE A 122 15.80 -0.89 5.47
CA ILE A 122 15.03 -0.09 4.53
C ILE A 122 15.94 0.71 3.59
N ALA A 123 16.99 1.33 4.13
CA ALA A 123 17.95 2.14 3.37
C ALA A 123 18.72 1.34 2.31
N GLY A 124 18.78 0.01 2.49
CA GLY A 124 19.62 -0.87 1.70
C GLY A 124 21.04 -0.95 2.24
N ILE A 125 21.64 -2.13 2.16
CA ILE A 125 22.96 -2.41 2.73
C ILE A 125 24.02 -2.40 1.64
N LYS A 126 24.99 -1.49 1.75
CA LYS A 126 26.08 -1.38 0.76
C LYS A 126 27.14 -2.45 0.97
N ARG A 127 27.76 -2.89 -0.12
CA ARG A 127 28.90 -3.82 -0.08
C ARG A 127 30.05 -3.30 0.78
N SER A 128 30.33 -1.98 0.72
CA SER A 128 31.37 -1.34 1.52
C SER A 128 31.14 -1.35 3.03
N GLU A 129 29.90 -1.57 3.47
CA GLU A 129 29.52 -1.59 4.89
C GLU A 129 29.67 -3.00 5.50
N VAL A 130 29.67 -4.03 4.66
CA VAL A 130 29.67 -5.44 5.06
C VAL A 130 30.90 -6.15 4.48
N ALA A 131 32.09 -5.79 4.97
CA ALA A 131 33.32 -6.44 4.52
C ALA A 131 33.32 -7.95 4.87
N THR A 132 33.38 -8.79 3.85
CA THR A 132 33.66 -10.21 4.03
C THR A 132 35.16 -10.39 4.32
N LYS A 133 35.49 -10.93 5.50
CA LYS A 133 36.89 -11.14 5.90
C LYS A 133 37.57 -12.23 5.09
N GLU A 134 36.82 -13.22 4.59
CA GLU A 134 37.29 -14.32 3.76
C GLU A 134 36.22 -14.75 2.78
N ALA A 135 36.61 -15.00 1.54
CA ALA A 135 35.71 -15.59 0.54
C ALA A 135 35.46 -17.06 0.90
N THR A 136 34.22 -17.44 1.12
CA THR A 136 33.80 -18.81 1.46
C THR A 136 33.08 -19.50 0.31
N SER A 137 32.82 -18.77 -0.78
CA SER A 137 32.12 -19.27 -1.98
C SER A 137 32.58 -18.52 -3.22
N LEU A 138 32.33 -19.10 -4.40
CA LEU A 138 32.59 -18.43 -5.68
C LEU A 138 31.81 -17.10 -5.78
N MET A 139 30.64 -17.02 -5.15
CA MET A 139 29.82 -15.83 -5.12
C MET A 139 30.46 -14.66 -4.37
N ASP A 140 31.35 -14.97 -3.40
CA ASP A 140 32.09 -13.94 -2.66
C ASP A 140 33.32 -13.42 -3.47
N LEU A 141 33.69 -14.12 -4.54
CA LEU A 141 34.83 -13.78 -5.41
C LEU A 141 34.42 -13.07 -6.69
N VAL A 142 33.17 -13.23 -7.12
CA VAL A 142 32.67 -12.60 -8.34
C VAL A 142 32.42 -11.10 -8.05
N GLU A 143 33.18 -10.26 -8.76
CA GLU A 143 32.98 -8.82 -8.71
C GLU A 143 31.60 -8.46 -9.28
N ASP A 144 30.88 -7.63 -8.56
CA ASP A 144 29.59 -7.09 -8.95
C ASP A 144 29.64 -5.57 -8.74
N ASP A 145 29.54 -4.81 -9.81
CA ASP A 145 29.60 -3.34 -9.79
C ASP A 145 28.41 -2.72 -9.08
N TYR A 146 27.39 -3.51 -8.75
CA TYR A 146 26.21 -3.02 -8.05
C TYR A 146 26.55 -2.73 -6.58
N PRO A 147 26.32 -1.49 -6.10
CA PRO A 147 26.83 -1.06 -4.81
C PRO A 147 26.15 -1.69 -3.60
N PHE A 148 24.98 -2.32 -3.76
CA PHE A 148 24.21 -2.88 -2.66
C PHE A 148 24.30 -4.40 -2.61
N VAL A 149 24.40 -4.94 -1.39
CA VAL A 149 24.17 -6.36 -1.10
C VAL A 149 22.69 -6.65 -0.97
N SER A 150 21.97 -5.71 -0.36
CA SER A 150 20.50 -5.71 -0.28
C SER A 150 19.98 -4.38 -0.79
N ASP A 151 19.11 -4.43 -1.80
CA ASP A 151 18.50 -3.24 -2.39
C ASP A 151 17.82 -2.35 -1.35
N PRO A 152 17.79 -1.03 -1.53
CA PRO A 152 16.93 -0.14 -0.77
C PRO A 152 15.45 -0.42 -1.04
N MET A 153 14.57 0.10 -0.20
CA MET A 153 13.10 0.00 -0.32
C MET A 153 12.47 1.39 -0.56
N PRO A 154 12.77 2.06 -1.69
CA PRO A 154 12.32 3.43 -1.89
C PRO A 154 10.80 3.57 -2.00
N ASN A 155 10.09 2.49 -2.34
CA ASN A 155 8.63 2.49 -2.43
C ASN A 155 7.92 2.33 -1.07
N LEU A 156 8.64 2.15 0.05
CA LEU A 156 8.01 1.88 1.34
C LEU A 156 7.18 3.06 1.87
N TYR A 157 7.42 4.30 1.42
CA TYR A 157 6.55 5.41 1.80
C TYR A 157 5.12 5.28 1.23
N PHE A 158 4.91 4.38 0.26
CA PHE A 158 3.61 3.87 -0.14
C PHE A 158 3.22 2.69 0.75
N THR A 159 2.88 2.99 2.00
CA THR A 159 2.56 1.99 3.04
C THR A 159 1.28 1.21 2.76
N ARG A 160 0.51 1.62 1.75
CA ARG A 160 -0.71 0.94 1.30
C ARG A 160 -0.43 -0.43 0.71
N ASP A 161 0.64 -0.56 -0.09
CA ASP A 161 0.82 -1.72 -0.95
C ASP A 161 1.31 -2.98 -0.23
N PRO A 162 2.23 -2.91 0.78
CA PRO A 162 2.71 -4.10 1.48
C PRO A 162 1.63 -4.86 2.27
N GLY A 163 0.51 -4.20 2.58
CA GLY A 163 -0.62 -4.81 3.24
C GLY A 163 -1.79 -3.87 3.44
N ALA A 164 -2.98 -4.44 3.58
CA ALA A 164 -4.23 -3.70 3.77
C ALA A 164 -4.98 -4.19 5.01
N CYS A 165 -5.40 -3.26 5.87
CA CYS A 165 -6.31 -3.55 6.96
C CYS A 165 -7.75 -3.62 6.40
N VAL A 166 -8.44 -4.74 6.63
CA VAL A 166 -9.79 -5.02 6.13
C VAL A 166 -10.62 -5.60 7.27
N GLY A 167 -11.69 -4.91 7.65
CA GLY A 167 -12.49 -5.29 8.80
C GLY A 167 -11.66 -5.30 10.09
N ASN A 168 -11.72 -6.40 10.82
CA ASN A 168 -10.92 -6.65 12.02
C ASN A 168 -9.63 -7.46 11.72
N GLY A 169 -9.09 -7.37 10.52
CA GLY A 169 -7.91 -8.13 10.14
C GLY A 169 -7.06 -7.45 9.08
N ILE A 170 -6.03 -8.17 8.65
CA ILE A 170 -5.02 -7.67 7.72
C ILE A 170 -4.72 -8.66 6.60
N ASN A 171 -4.42 -8.12 5.43
CA ASN A 171 -3.69 -8.80 4.38
C ASN A 171 -2.21 -8.44 4.50
N ILE A 172 -1.33 -9.41 4.53
CA ILE A 172 0.10 -9.21 4.38
C ILE A 172 0.45 -9.69 2.98
N HIS A 173 0.69 -8.75 2.09
CA HIS A 173 0.67 -9.00 0.67
C HIS A 173 1.90 -9.74 0.16
N ARG A 174 1.67 -10.64 -0.79
CA ARG A 174 2.70 -11.13 -1.68
C ARG A 174 2.86 -10.12 -2.82
N MET A 175 3.86 -9.27 -2.71
CA MET A 175 4.15 -8.27 -3.73
C MET A 175 4.50 -8.93 -5.06
N HIS A 176 3.99 -8.36 -6.16
CA HIS A 176 4.25 -8.83 -7.53
C HIS A 176 5.75 -8.75 -7.86
N THR A 177 6.36 -7.59 -7.60
CA THR A 177 7.77 -7.37 -7.93
C THR A 177 8.71 -7.82 -6.81
N PRO A 178 9.84 -8.48 -7.16
CA PRO A 178 10.82 -8.91 -6.15
C PRO A 178 11.38 -7.77 -5.31
N ALA A 179 11.53 -6.57 -5.88
CA ALA A 179 12.09 -5.39 -5.20
C ALA A 179 11.31 -5.03 -3.93
N ARG A 180 9.98 -5.23 -3.92
CA ARG A 180 9.10 -4.83 -2.82
C ARG A 180 8.77 -5.94 -1.80
N LYS A 181 9.18 -7.18 -2.04
CA LYS A 181 8.80 -8.32 -1.15
C LYS A 181 9.23 -8.17 0.30
N ARG A 182 10.34 -7.46 0.54
CA ARG A 182 10.87 -7.22 1.90
C ARG A 182 10.02 -6.26 2.71
N GLU A 183 9.29 -5.37 2.05
CA GLU A 183 8.36 -4.44 2.69
C GLU A 183 7.27 -5.20 3.47
N SER A 184 6.67 -6.22 2.84
CA SER A 184 5.64 -7.06 3.47
C SER A 184 6.19 -7.92 4.62
N LEU A 185 7.48 -8.32 4.58
CA LEU A 185 8.11 -9.03 5.68
C LEU A 185 8.14 -8.17 6.94
N LEU A 186 8.52 -6.89 6.83
CA LEU A 186 8.53 -5.97 7.98
C LEU A 186 7.12 -5.78 8.56
N LEU A 187 6.09 -5.66 7.69
CA LEU A 187 4.69 -5.57 8.12
C LEU A 187 4.24 -6.85 8.85
N LYS A 188 4.68 -8.03 8.38
CA LYS A 188 4.39 -9.31 9.05
C LYS A 188 4.91 -9.33 10.48
N TYR A 189 6.11 -8.85 10.72
CA TYR A 189 6.68 -8.75 12.06
C TYR A 189 5.89 -7.78 12.94
N MET A 190 5.50 -6.64 12.39
CA MET A 190 4.64 -5.67 13.08
C MET A 190 3.31 -6.31 13.50
N TYR A 191 2.63 -7.00 12.60
CA TYR A 191 1.38 -7.70 12.89
C TYR A 191 1.53 -8.78 13.97
N LEU A 192 2.56 -9.62 13.85
CA LEU A 192 2.73 -10.76 14.74
C LEU A 192 3.15 -10.37 16.16
N TYR A 193 3.94 -9.32 16.31
CA TYR A 193 4.68 -9.07 17.57
C TYR A 193 4.44 -7.69 18.19
N ASN A 194 3.73 -6.78 17.52
CA ASN A 194 3.40 -5.47 18.09
C ASN A 194 1.92 -5.40 18.47
N ARG A 195 1.62 -5.49 19.75
CA ARG A 195 0.24 -5.52 20.27
C ARG A 195 -0.46 -4.14 20.26
N ASP A 196 0.28 -3.05 20.08
CA ASP A 196 -0.29 -1.71 19.83
C ASP A 196 -0.80 -1.58 18.41
N PHE A 197 -0.23 -2.35 17.47
CA PHE A 197 -0.63 -2.37 16.07
C PHE A 197 -1.76 -3.37 15.81
N ALA A 198 -1.61 -4.61 16.26
CA ALA A 198 -2.60 -5.66 16.08
C ALA A 198 -2.80 -6.46 17.38
N THR A 199 -4.06 -6.60 17.81
CA THR A 199 -4.43 -7.41 18.99
C THR A 199 -4.53 -8.90 18.63
N GLU A 200 -4.70 -9.76 19.64
CA GLU A 200 -4.88 -11.20 19.41
C GLU A 200 -6.22 -11.55 18.72
N GLU A 201 -7.19 -10.63 18.76
CA GLU A 201 -8.49 -10.78 18.09
C GLU A 201 -8.43 -10.49 16.60
N ASN A 202 -7.37 -9.75 16.14
CA ASN A 202 -7.23 -9.41 14.74
C ASN A 202 -6.86 -10.65 13.90
N LYS A 203 -7.50 -10.77 12.74
CA LYS A 203 -7.35 -11.88 11.82
C LYS A 203 -6.35 -11.59 10.73
N GLN A 204 -5.89 -12.62 10.06
CA GLN A 204 -5.06 -12.50 8.85
C GLN A 204 -5.79 -13.18 7.70
N TRP A 205 -6.04 -12.40 6.62
CA TRP A 205 -6.79 -12.88 5.45
C TRP A 205 -5.89 -13.35 4.32
N TYR A 206 -4.66 -12.86 4.27
CA TYR A 206 -3.67 -13.18 3.26
C TYR A 206 -2.25 -13.14 3.86
N ASP A 207 -1.33 -13.99 3.36
CA ASP A 207 0.06 -14.02 3.81
C ASP A 207 1.04 -13.87 2.63
N LEU A 208 2.18 -13.25 2.88
CA LEU A 208 3.23 -13.07 1.86
C LEU A 208 3.79 -14.42 1.31
N SER A 209 3.54 -15.52 1.99
CA SER A 209 3.89 -16.88 1.55
C SER A 209 2.89 -17.51 0.60
N ASP A 210 1.70 -16.91 0.43
CA ASP A 210 0.71 -17.35 -0.55
C ASP A 210 1.29 -17.35 -1.97
N SER A 211 0.71 -18.15 -2.86
CA SER A 211 1.32 -18.42 -4.17
C SER A 211 1.17 -17.29 -5.18
N TYR A 212 0.16 -16.45 -5.01
CA TYR A 212 -0.25 -15.44 -6.00
C TYR A 212 -0.06 -14.02 -5.49
N SER A 213 0.15 -13.06 -6.38
CA SER A 213 0.34 -11.67 -5.97
C SER A 213 -0.99 -10.95 -5.74
N ILE A 214 -0.99 -10.09 -4.72
CA ILE A 214 -1.99 -9.09 -4.42
C ILE A 214 -1.28 -7.88 -3.80
N GLU A 215 -1.71 -6.66 -4.11
CA GLU A 215 -1.16 -5.43 -3.56
C GLU A 215 -2.28 -4.51 -3.04
N GLY A 216 -1.99 -3.69 -2.03
CA GLY A 216 -3.02 -2.99 -1.27
C GLY A 216 -3.66 -1.80 -1.98
N GLY A 217 -3.02 -1.28 -3.02
CA GLY A 217 -3.66 -0.30 -3.91
C GLY A 217 -4.88 -0.87 -4.65
N ASP A 218 -4.95 -2.19 -4.79
CA ASP A 218 -6.09 -2.89 -5.38
C ASP A 218 -7.20 -3.24 -4.37
N VAL A 219 -6.99 -3.04 -3.06
CA VAL A 219 -7.96 -3.43 -2.03
C VAL A 219 -8.65 -2.21 -1.45
N LEU A 220 -9.97 -2.08 -1.65
CA LEU A 220 -10.80 -1.01 -1.13
C LEU A 220 -11.97 -1.58 -0.32
N VAL A 221 -12.13 -1.12 0.92
CA VAL A 221 -13.24 -1.52 1.79
C VAL A 221 -14.41 -0.58 1.55
N LEU A 222 -15.35 -0.95 0.66
CA LEU A 222 -16.44 -0.08 0.26
C LEU A 222 -17.52 0.06 1.34
N SER A 223 -17.76 -1.00 2.10
CA SER A 223 -18.68 -1.01 3.25
C SER A 223 -18.38 -2.19 4.15
N LYS A 224 -19.06 -2.29 5.30
CA LYS A 224 -18.96 -3.44 6.21
C LYS A 224 -19.33 -4.79 5.58
N ASP A 225 -19.99 -4.77 4.43
CA ASP A 225 -20.42 -5.97 3.71
C ASP A 225 -19.61 -6.24 2.44
N ILE A 226 -18.90 -5.23 1.89
CA ILE A 226 -18.35 -5.29 0.53
C ILE A 226 -16.91 -4.75 0.47
N VAL A 227 -16.04 -5.57 -0.10
CA VAL A 227 -14.67 -5.17 -0.48
C VAL A 227 -14.55 -5.17 -1.99
N ALA A 228 -13.92 -4.15 -2.56
CA ALA A 228 -13.49 -4.13 -3.96
C ALA A 228 -12.04 -4.59 -4.08
N VAL A 229 -11.73 -5.34 -5.14
CA VAL A 229 -10.37 -5.78 -5.48
C VAL A 229 -10.09 -5.51 -6.95
N GLY A 230 -9.04 -4.76 -7.25
CA GLY A 230 -8.55 -4.59 -8.63
C GLY A 230 -7.91 -5.88 -9.14
N LEU A 231 -8.24 -6.29 -10.36
CA LEU A 231 -7.44 -7.22 -11.15
C LEU A 231 -6.55 -6.35 -12.03
N SER A 232 -5.26 -6.35 -11.78
CA SER A 232 -4.32 -5.37 -12.30
C SER A 232 -2.99 -6.02 -12.70
N GLN A 233 -2.05 -5.21 -13.14
CA GLN A 233 -0.67 -5.68 -13.34
C GLN A 233 -0.05 -6.28 -12.06
N ARG A 234 -0.54 -5.87 -10.87
CA ARG A 234 0.02 -6.23 -9.56
C ARG A 234 -0.77 -7.29 -8.82
N THR A 235 -2.07 -7.36 -9.04
CA THR A 235 -2.96 -8.32 -8.38
C THR A 235 -3.52 -9.30 -9.39
N THR A 236 -3.17 -10.58 -9.23
CA THR A 236 -3.63 -11.65 -10.11
C THR A 236 -5.05 -12.09 -9.75
N VAL A 237 -5.76 -12.66 -10.73
CA VAL A 237 -7.09 -13.26 -10.53
C VAL A 237 -7.08 -14.29 -9.39
N SER A 238 -6.09 -15.18 -9.38
CA SER A 238 -5.96 -16.20 -8.32
C SER A 238 -5.63 -15.63 -6.96
N GLY A 239 -4.89 -14.49 -6.90
CA GLY A 239 -4.64 -13.75 -5.65
C GLY A 239 -5.93 -13.15 -5.09
N ALA A 240 -6.69 -12.48 -5.94
CA ALA A 240 -8.00 -11.92 -5.58
C ALA A 240 -9.00 -13.01 -5.12
N GLU A 241 -9.03 -14.16 -5.81
CA GLU A 241 -9.89 -15.30 -5.43
C GLU A 241 -9.47 -15.90 -4.08
N THR A 242 -8.17 -16.10 -3.84
CA THR A 242 -7.64 -16.61 -2.57
C THR A 242 -8.00 -15.68 -1.42
N PHE A 243 -7.80 -14.37 -1.61
CA PHE A 243 -8.18 -13.36 -0.62
C PHE A 243 -9.70 -13.38 -0.37
N ALA A 244 -10.52 -13.38 -1.43
CA ALA A 244 -11.98 -13.37 -1.31
C ALA A 244 -12.48 -14.60 -0.53
N ARG A 245 -11.95 -15.78 -0.80
CA ARG A 245 -12.27 -17.02 -0.08
C ARG A 245 -11.97 -16.90 1.39
N ASN A 246 -10.74 -16.50 1.73
CA ASN A 246 -10.32 -16.38 3.12
C ASN A 246 -11.12 -15.32 3.89
N LEU A 247 -11.35 -14.16 3.26
CA LEU A 247 -12.14 -13.09 3.87
C LEU A 247 -13.59 -13.52 4.11
N LEU A 248 -14.26 -14.01 3.07
CA LEU A 248 -15.70 -14.32 3.14
C LEU A 248 -16.00 -15.50 4.07
N GLN A 249 -15.13 -16.50 4.13
CA GLN A 249 -15.30 -17.66 5.02
C GLN A 249 -15.03 -17.34 6.50
N ASN A 250 -14.19 -16.33 6.80
CA ASN A 250 -13.71 -16.11 8.16
C ASN A 250 -14.08 -14.73 8.74
N SER A 251 -14.89 -13.94 8.02
CA SER A 251 -15.33 -12.61 8.47
C SER A 251 -16.83 -12.41 8.31
N GLY A 252 -17.32 -11.18 8.60
CA GLY A 252 -18.69 -10.75 8.36
C GLY A 252 -18.97 -10.20 6.97
N PHE A 253 -17.96 -10.03 6.11
CA PHE A 253 -18.15 -9.55 4.74
C PHE A 253 -18.99 -10.51 3.91
N LYS A 254 -19.77 -9.96 2.98
CA LYS A 254 -20.75 -10.73 2.18
C LYS A 254 -20.31 -10.89 0.73
N LYS A 255 -19.54 -9.93 0.21
CA LYS A 255 -19.19 -9.86 -1.20
C LYS A 255 -17.79 -9.30 -1.38
N VAL A 256 -17.13 -9.79 -2.43
CA VAL A 256 -15.96 -9.15 -3.01
C VAL A 256 -16.28 -8.83 -4.46
N LEU A 257 -16.09 -7.56 -4.86
CA LEU A 257 -16.25 -7.09 -6.24
C LEU A 257 -14.86 -6.99 -6.88
N ALA A 258 -14.59 -7.80 -7.89
CA ALA A 258 -13.35 -7.75 -8.64
C ALA A 258 -13.51 -6.86 -9.87
N PHE A 259 -12.66 -5.85 -10.00
CA PHE A 259 -12.64 -4.86 -11.08
C PHE A 259 -11.48 -5.18 -12.03
N ASP A 260 -11.80 -5.55 -13.26
CA ASP A 260 -10.82 -5.90 -14.30
C ASP A 260 -10.34 -4.60 -14.99
N ILE A 261 -9.29 -4.00 -14.44
CA ILE A 261 -8.74 -2.74 -14.95
C ILE A 261 -7.69 -2.98 -16.04
N PRO A 262 -7.53 -2.06 -17.02
CA PRO A 262 -6.53 -2.21 -18.09
C PRO A 262 -5.10 -2.32 -17.53
N GLU A 263 -4.36 -3.33 -17.96
CA GLU A 263 -2.96 -3.56 -17.57
C GLU A 263 -2.01 -2.55 -18.24
N THR A 264 -2.01 -1.33 -17.76
CA THR A 264 -1.11 -0.28 -18.23
C THR A 264 -0.28 0.28 -17.07
N ARG A 265 0.90 0.86 -17.36
CA ARG A 265 1.72 1.49 -16.34
C ARG A 265 1.01 2.67 -15.66
N ALA A 266 0.07 3.32 -16.34
CA ALA A 266 -0.71 4.41 -15.78
C ALA A 266 -1.74 3.92 -14.74
N PHE A 267 -2.16 2.66 -14.84
CA PHE A 267 -3.20 2.05 -14.00
C PHE A 267 -2.64 0.88 -13.20
N MET A 268 -1.59 1.15 -12.40
CA MET A 268 -0.90 0.10 -11.65
C MET A 268 -1.82 -0.63 -10.66
N HIS A 269 -2.74 0.10 -10.03
CA HIS A 269 -3.70 -0.40 -9.04
C HIS A 269 -5.06 0.24 -9.24
N LEU A 270 -6.10 -0.36 -8.67
CA LEU A 270 -7.46 0.18 -8.70
C LEU A 270 -7.54 1.59 -8.09
N ASP A 271 -6.84 1.86 -6.99
CA ASP A 271 -6.86 3.15 -6.31
C ASP A 271 -6.20 4.29 -7.09
N THR A 272 -5.42 3.99 -8.11
CA THR A 272 -4.87 5.02 -9.00
C THR A 272 -5.91 5.58 -9.98
N VAL A 273 -7.00 4.84 -10.19
CA VAL A 273 -8.07 5.18 -11.14
C VAL A 273 -9.45 5.28 -10.52
N PHE A 274 -9.60 4.84 -9.27
CA PHE A 274 -10.90 4.78 -8.58
C PHE A 274 -10.72 4.84 -7.06
N THR A 275 -11.32 5.83 -6.38
CA THR A 275 -11.39 5.89 -4.91
C THR A 275 -12.75 6.39 -4.43
N MET A 276 -13.19 5.91 -3.26
CA MET A 276 -14.41 6.36 -2.62
C MET A 276 -14.14 7.63 -1.79
N VAL A 277 -14.91 8.68 -1.97
CA VAL A 277 -14.73 9.99 -1.31
C VAL A 277 -15.89 10.41 -0.42
N ASP A 278 -17.08 9.83 -0.64
CA ASP A 278 -18.26 10.04 0.19
C ASP A 278 -19.16 8.80 0.10
N TYR A 279 -20.30 8.77 0.79
CA TYR A 279 -21.26 7.67 0.79
C TYR A 279 -21.68 7.21 -0.61
N ASP A 280 -21.89 8.17 -1.51
CA ASP A 280 -22.41 7.97 -2.86
C ASP A 280 -21.50 8.55 -3.95
N LYS A 281 -20.27 9.00 -3.60
CA LYS A 281 -19.35 9.66 -4.54
C LYS A 281 -18.00 8.96 -4.63
N PHE A 282 -17.52 8.84 -5.86
CA PHE A 282 -16.25 8.22 -6.18
C PHE A 282 -15.47 9.09 -7.17
N THR A 283 -14.16 9.19 -6.99
CA THR A 283 -13.29 9.67 -8.06
C THR A 283 -13.04 8.55 -9.05
N ILE A 284 -12.98 8.87 -10.33
CA ILE A 284 -12.75 7.89 -11.38
C ILE A 284 -11.91 8.49 -12.52
N HIS A 285 -11.00 7.68 -13.08
CA HIS A 285 -10.37 8.04 -14.34
C HIS A 285 -11.34 7.77 -15.51
N PRO A 286 -11.51 8.73 -16.47
CA PRO A 286 -12.49 8.58 -17.55
C PRO A 286 -12.33 7.31 -18.39
N GLU A 287 -11.11 6.80 -18.57
CA GLU A 287 -10.86 5.61 -19.39
C GLU A 287 -11.40 4.31 -18.78
N ILE A 288 -11.62 4.26 -17.46
CA ILE A 288 -12.22 3.08 -16.81
C ILE A 288 -13.72 3.22 -16.55
N GLU A 289 -14.31 4.38 -16.85
CA GLU A 289 -15.75 4.58 -16.74
C GLU A 289 -16.53 3.84 -17.87
N GLY A 290 -15.85 3.51 -18.97
CA GLY A 290 -16.38 2.72 -20.08
C GLY A 290 -16.67 1.26 -19.69
N PRO A 291 -16.67 0.31 -20.62
CA PRO A 291 -17.02 -1.09 -20.33
C PRO A 291 -15.97 -1.75 -19.44
N LEU A 292 -16.02 -1.46 -18.14
CA LEU A 292 -15.22 -2.12 -17.12
C LEU A 292 -15.90 -3.42 -16.72
N SER A 293 -15.20 -4.54 -16.83
CA SER A 293 -15.70 -5.83 -16.35
C SER A 293 -15.64 -5.87 -14.83
N VAL A 294 -16.79 -6.10 -14.20
CA VAL A 294 -16.87 -6.28 -12.74
C VAL A 294 -17.42 -7.68 -12.45
N TYR A 295 -16.72 -8.40 -11.60
CA TYR A 295 -17.10 -9.75 -11.17
C TYR A 295 -17.44 -9.75 -9.69
N LYS A 296 -18.57 -10.35 -9.33
CA LYS A 296 -18.98 -10.51 -7.94
C LYS A 296 -18.63 -11.90 -7.44
N MET A 297 -17.94 -11.96 -6.29
CA MET A 297 -17.65 -13.17 -5.54
C MET A 297 -18.45 -13.16 -4.23
N MET A 298 -19.07 -14.27 -3.89
CA MET A 298 -19.85 -14.48 -2.67
C MET A 298 -19.87 -15.97 -2.30
N LEU A 299 -20.19 -16.29 -1.07
CA LEU A 299 -20.38 -17.70 -0.67
C LEU A 299 -21.80 -18.17 -1.01
N ASP A 300 -21.93 -19.44 -1.39
CA ASP A 300 -23.21 -20.13 -1.45
C ASP A 300 -23.62 -20.70 -0.07
N GLU A 301 -24.72 -21.43 -0.05
CA GLU A 301 -25.25 -22.08 1.16
C GLU A 301 -24.33 -23.17 1.74
N HIS A 302 -23.36 -23.66 0.96
CA HIS A 302 -22.37 -24.66 1.37
C HIS A 302 -21.03 -24.02 1.77
N GLY A 303 -20.90 -22.69 1.71
CA GLY A 303 -19.66 -21.95 2.01
C GLY A 303 -18.65 -21.97 0.86
N GLU A 304 -19.08 -22.33 -0.37
CA GLU A 304 -18.24 -22.33 -1.55
C GLU A 304 -18.36 -21.01 -2.33
N LEU A 305 -17.25 -20.55 -2.94
CA LEU A 305 -17.27 -19.33 -3.74
C LEU A 305 -18.12 -19.51 -5.00
N LYS A 306 -19.01 -18.56 -5.22
CA LYS A 306 -19.76 -18.35 -6.47
C LYS A 306 -19.35 -17.06 -7.12
N PHE A 307 -19.38 -17.08 -8.44
CA PHE A 307 -18.93 -15.99 -9.30
C PHE A 307 -20.06 -15.54 -10.21
N ALA A 308 -20.21 -14.23 -10.38
CA ALA A 308 -21.16 -13.64 -11.31
C ALA A 308 -20.51 -12.44 -12.02
N ALA A 309 -20.57 -12.41 -13.35
CA ALA A 309 -20.23 -11.22 -14.13
C ALA A 309 -21.37 -10.22 -14.06
N LEU A 310 -21.08 -8.99 -13.68
CA LEU A 310 -22.01 -7.86 -13.66
C LEU A 310 -21.87 -7.13 -15.00
N LYS A 311 -23.00 -6.87 -15.68
CA LYS A 311 -23.01 -6.36 -17.07
C LYS A 311 -23.56 -4.94 -17.20
N ASP A 312 -24.01 -4.37 -16.07
CA ASP A 312 -24.54 -3.02 -16.04
C ASP A 312 -23.38 -1.98 -16.07
N GLU A 313 -23.71 -0.70 -16.22
CA GLU A 313 -22.74 0.37 -16.08
C GLU A 313 -22.19 0.44 -14.64
N LEU A 314 -20.93 0.84 -14.49
CA LEU A 314 -20.25 0.88 -13.19
C LEU A 314 -21.04 1.62 -12.11
N LYS A 315 -21.63 2.77 -12.46
CA LYS A 315 -22.46 3.56 -11.51
C LYS A 315 -23.68 2.78 -11.00
N ASP A 316 -24.32 1.98 -11.89
CA ASP A 316 -25.51 1.20 -11.55
C ASP A 316 -25.14 -0.04 -10.73
N ILE A 317 -24.00 -0.68 -11.05
CA ILE A 317 -23.41 -1.76 -10.24
C ILE A 317 -23.15 -1.27 -8.82
N LEU A 318 -22.46 -0.13 -8.67
CA LEU A 318 -22.14 0.42 -7.36
C LEU A 318 -23.39 0.82 -6.59
N ALA A 319 -24.37 1.47 -7.25
CA ALA A 319 -25.65 1.85 -6.62
C ALA A 319 -26.39 0.61 -6.11
N LEU A 320 -26.50 -0.43 -6.93
CA LEU A 320 -27.19 -1.68 -6.58
C LEU A 320 -26.48 -2.40 -5.43
N GLU A 321 -25.18 -2.62 -5.55
CA GLU A 321 -24.41 -3.44 -4.60
C GLU A 321 -24.27 -2.73 -3.24
N LEU A 322 -24.10 -1.40 -3.22
CA LEU A 322 -24.05 -0.57 -2.00
C LEU A 322 -25.43 -0.17 -1.46
N LYS A 323 -26.51 -0.52 -2.18
CA LYS A 323 -27.90 -0.19 -1.83
C LYS A 323 -28.16 1.33 -1.75
N LEU A 324 -27.56 2.07 -2.68
CA LEU A 324 -27.70 3.52 -2.80
C LEU A 324 -28.74 3.87 -3.87
N PRO A 325 -29.45 5.00 -3.74
CA PRO A 325 -30.40 5.44 -4.75
C PRO A 325 -29.73 5.83 -6.07
N ALA A 326 -28.50 6.33 -6.01
CA ALA A 326 -27.64 6.67 -7.15
C ALA A 326 -26.20 6.82 -6.69
N VAL A 327 -25.26 6.81 -7.65
CA VAL A 327 -23.82 7.05 -7.42
C VAL A 327 -23.35 8.16 -8.37
N ASP A 328 -22.52 9.07 -7.84
CA ASP A 328 -21.87 10.13 -8.59
C ASP A 328 -20.40 9.77 -8.84
N LEU A 329 -20.03 9.62 -10.10
CA LEU A 329 -18.66 9.36 -10.54
C LEU A 329 -18.00 10.69 -10.94
N ILE A 330 -17.06 11.16 -10.12
CA ILE A 330 -16.35 12.42 -10.32
C ILE A 330 -15.12 12.14 -11.17
N ARG A 331 -15.13 12.60 -12.43
CA ARG A 331 -14.06 12.33 -13.40
C ARG A 331 -12.81 13.14 -13.10
N CYS A 332 -11.70 12.47 -12.93
CA CYS A 332 -10.37 13.09 -12.89
C CYS A 332 -10.15 13.95 -14.15
N GLY A 333 -9.68 15.18 -13.98
CA GLY A 333 -9.48 16.14 -15.08
C GLY A 333 -10.77 16.67 -15.76
N GLY A 334 -11.96 16.35 -15.21
CA GLY A 334 -13.23 16.97 -15.58
C GLY A 334 -13.78 16.69 -16.98
N GLY A 335 -13.28 15.67 -17.66
CA GLY A 335 -13.69 15.35 -19.03
C GLY A 335 -12.84 15.99 -20.11
N ASP A 336 -11.85 16.83 -19.77
CA ASP A 336 -10.78 17.21 -20.66
C ASP A 336 -9.71 16.11 -20.67
N LEU A 337 -9.43 15.54 -21.84
CA LEU A 337 -8.51 14.41 -21.98
C LEU A 337 -7.09 14.76 -21.55
N LEU A 338 -6.61 15.96 -21.87
CA LEU A 338 -5.25 16.38 -21.50
C LEU A 338 -5.13 16.60 -19.99
N ALA A 339 -6.13 17.25 -19.38
CA ALA A 339 -6.19 17.42 -17.93
C ALA A 339 -6.27 16.06 -17.23
N ALA A 340 -7.12 15.13 -17.72
CA ALA A 340 -7.26 13.78 -17.18
C ALA A 340 -5.93 13.02 -17.19
N GLN A 341 -5.22 12.99 -18.32
CA GLN A 341 -3.93 12.30 -18.43
C GLN A 341 -2.84 12.94 -17.56
N ARG A 342 -2.79 14.27 -17.48
CA ARG A 342 -1.83 14.99 -16.62
C ARG A 342 -2.07 14.75 -15.14
N GLU A 343 -3.33 14.85 -14.71
CA GLU A 343 -3.67 14.67 -13.30
C GLU A 343 -3.65 13.20 -12.89
N GLN A 344 -4.00 12.27 -13.81
CA GLN A 344 -3.77 10.84 -13.59
C GLN A 344 -2.29 10.53 -13.35
N TRP A 345 -1.38 11.13 -14.15
CA TRP A 345 0.06 10.97 -13.94
C TRP A 345 0.53 11.47 -12.57
N ASN A 346 -0.22 12.37 -11.97
CA ASN A 346 0.01 12.94 -10.63
C ASN A 346 -0.98 12.42 -9.59
N ASP A 347 -1.55 11.22 -9.82
CA ASP A 347 -2.42 10.51 -8.88
C ASP A 347 -3.69 11.28 -8.48
N GLY A 348 -4.32 11.99 -9.46
CA GLY A 348 -5.50 12.82 -9.21
C GLY A 348 -6.73 12.06 -8.72
N SER A 349 -6.84 10.75 -9.03
CA SER A 349 -7.89 9.89 -8.49
C SER A 349 -7.49 9.20 -7.17
N ASN A 350 -6.22 9.27 -6.75
CA ASN A 350 -5.70 8.60 -5.56
C ASN A 350 -5.88 9.46 -4.30
N THR A 351 -7.14 9.68 -3.92
CA THR A 351 -7.51 10.54 -2.78
C THR A 351 -7.55 9.74 -1.48
N LEU A 352 -7.10 10.34 -0.37
CA LEU A 352 -7.28 9.77 0.96
C LEU A 352 -8.50 10.41 1.64
N CYS A 353 -9.58 9.66 1.77
CA CYS A 353 -10.72 10.09 2.55
C CYS A 353 -10.42 9.92 4.06
N ILE A 354 -10.58 11.00 4.83
CA ILE A 354 -10.34 11.02 6.30
C ILE A 354 -11.65 11.10 7.10
N ALA A 355 -12.74 11.45 6.46
CA ALA A 355 -14.11 11.38 6.97
C ALA A 355 -15.05 11.45 5.76
N PRO A 356 -16.32 11.02 5.84
CA PRO A 356 -17.25 11.11 4.71
C PRO A 356 -17.28 12.51 4.10
N GLY A 357 -17.05 12.62 2.80
CA GLY A 357 -17.01 13.90 2.09
C GLY A 357 -15.80 14.78 2.40
N ARG A 358 -14.75 14.26 3.08
CA ARG A 358 -13.54 15.02 3.41
C ARG A 358 -12.29 14.27 3.00
N VAL A 359 -11.50 14.83 2.08
CA VAL A 359 -10.37 14.15 1.45
C VAL A 359 -9.08 14.97 1.50
N ILE A 360 -7.95 14.25 1.51
CA ILE A 360 -6.61 14.81 1.27
C ILE A 360 -6.19 14.47 -0.15
N THR A 361 -5.71 15.47 -0.91
CA THR A 361 -5.28 15.37 -2.30
C THR A 361 -3.97 16.13 -2.51
N TYR A 362 -3.30 15.87 -3.65
CA TYR A 362 -2.20 16.72 -4.07
C TYR A 362 -2.68 18.05 -4.66
N ASP A 363 -2.02 19.14 -4.32
CA ASP A 363 -2.34 20.51 -4.75
C ASP A 363 -2.24 20.69 -6.28
N ARG A 364 -1.36 19.95 -6.92
CA ARG A 364 -1.11 20.01 -8.38
C ARG A 364 -2.27 19.46 -9.24
N ASN A 365 -3.21 18.73 -8.65
CA ASN A 365 -4.40 18.17 -9.32
C ASN A 365 -5.58 19.14 -9.24
N TYR A 366 -5.35 20.40 -9.62
CA TYR A 366 -6.27 21.50 -9.36
C TYR A 366 -7.63 21.36 -10.09
N VAL A 367 -7.67 20.76 -11.29
CA VAL A 367 -8.93 20.56 -12.04
C VAL A 367 -9.83 19.56 -11.29
N THR A 368 -9.27 18.41 -10.88
CA THR A 368 -9.99 17.41 -10.09
C THR A 368 -10.40 17.96 -8.72
N ASN A 369 -9.50 18.70 -8.06
CA ASN A 369 -9.77 19.31 -6.75
C ASN A 369 -10.95 20.30 -6.82
N GLU A 370 -10.99 21.17 -7.84
CA GLU A 370 -12.12 22.09 -8.05
C GLU A 370 -13.45 21.35 -8.31
N LEU A 371 -13.40 20.23 -9.02
CA LEU A 371 -14.59 19.42 -9.26
C LEU A 371 -15.08 18.74 -7.98
N LEU A 372 -14.18 18.21 -7.16
CA LEU A 372 -14.52 17.65 -5.85
C LEU A 372 -15.22 18.72 -4.98
N VAL A 373 -14.68 19.94 -4.91
CA VAL A 373 -15.30 21.06 -4.17
C VAL A 373 -16.68 21.40 -4.74
N LYS A 374 -16.84 21.46 -6.08
CA LYS A 374 -18.16 21.71 -6.73
C LYS A 374 -19.19 20.62 -6.41
N LYS A 375 -18.73 19.41 -6.12
CA LYS A 375 -19.56 18.26 -5.72
C LYS A 375 -19.79 18.18 -4.20
N GLY A 376 -19.35 19.20 -3.46
CA GLY A 376 -19.58 19.31 -2.02
C GLY A 376 -18.58 18.56 -1.15
N ILE A 377 -17.44 18.12 -1.71
CA ILE A 377 -16.35 17.48 -0.97
C ILE A 377 -15.45 18.56 -0.35
N ASP A 378 -15.13 18.41 0.93
CA ASP A 378 -14.12 19.21 1.63
C ASP A 378 -12.72 18.70 1.26
N VAL A 379 -12.00 19.48 0.46
CA VAL A 379 -10.70 19.10 -0.11
C VAL A 379 -9.57 19.80 0.63
N ILE A 380 -8.71 19.00 1.26
CA ILE A 380 -7.47 19.47 1.90
C ILE A 380 -6.32 19.15 0.96
N THR A 381 -5.63 20.16 0.47
CA THR A 381 -4.49 19.97 -0.43
C THR A 381 -3.16 19.92 0.31
N ILE A 382 -2.25 19.08 -0.17
CA ILE A 382 -0.86 19.00 0.30
C ILE A 382 0.13 19.18 -0.86
N PRO A 383 1.32 19.77 -0.60
CA PRO A 383 2.36 19.89 -1.61
C PRO A 383 2.90 18.51 -2.02
N SER A 384 3.37 18.39 -3.26
CA SER A 384 3.69 17.09 -3.85
C SER A 384 4.76 17.12 -4.95
N ALA A 385 5.62 18.15 -4.98
CA ALA A 385 6.60 18.29 -6.05
C ALA A 385 7.55 17.08 -6.15
N GLU A 386 7.94 16.53 -5.00
CA GLU A 386 8.85 15.39 -4.93
C GLU A 386 8.15 14.06 -4.63
N LEU A 387 7.12 14.04 -3.78
CA LEU A 387 6.41 12.80 -3.42
C LEU A 387 5.70 12.18 -4.62
N SER A 388 5.15 12.99 -5.52
CA SER A 388 4.47 12.48 -6.73
C SER A 388 5.39 11.82 -7.75
N ARG A 389 6.73 11.99 -7.65
CA ARG A 389 7.71 11.35 -8.54
C ARG A 389 7.76 9.83 -8.40
N GLY A 390 7.35 9.29 -7.26
CA GLY A 390 7.21 7.84 -7.05
C GLY A 390 5.93 7.24 -7.58
N ARG A 391 5.01 8.04 -8.15
CA ARG A 391 3.74 7.57 -8.74
C ARG A 391 2.80 6.94 -7.72
N GLY A 392 2.47 7.72 -6.70
CA GLY A 392 1.45 7.37 -5.70
C GLY A 392 0.97 8.61 -4.95
N GLY A 393 -0.33 8.70 -4.73
CA GLY A 393 -0.99 9.81 -4.06
C GLY A 393 -1.13 9.63 -2.54
N PRO A 394 -1.91 10.49 -1.88
CA PRO A 394 -2.13 10.44 -0.44
C PRO A 394 -2.69 9.10 0.06
N ARG A 395 -3.54 8.40 -0.76
CA ARG A 395 -4.04 7.08 -0.41
C ARG A 395 -2.91 6.05 -0.41
N CYS A 396 -2.08 6.03 -1.44
CA CYS A 396 -0.93 5.13 -1.53
C CYS A 396 0.05 5.31 -0.37
N MET A 397 0.29 6.56 0.07
CA MET A 397 1.19 6.88 1.17
C MET A 397 0.63 6.52 2.56
N SER A 398 -0.56 5.93 2.64
CA SER A 398 -1.24 5.68 3.90
C SER A 398 -1.79 4.25 3.98
N CYS A 399 -1.60 3.60 5.14
CA CYS A 399 -2.31 2.38 5.49
C CYS A 399 -3.22 2.67 6.68
N PRO A 400 -4.54 2.91 6.46
CA PRO A 400 -5.51 3.04 7.53
C PRO A 400 -5.56 1.80 8.41
N VAL A 401 -5.36 1.99 9.71
CA VAL A 401 -5.38 0.90 10.69
C VAL A 401 -6.72 0.86 11.42
N ASN A 402 -7.25 2.06 11.73
CA ASN A 402 -8.50 2.18 12.46
C ASN A 402 -9.35 3.32 11.90
N ARG A 403 -10.63 3.02 11.68
CA ARG A 403 -11.68 3.98 11.27
C ARG A 403 -12.93 3.76 12.10
N ASP A 404 -13.72 4.81 12.30
CA ASP A 404 -15.07 4.68 12.85
C ASP A 404 -15.98 3.93 11.86
N ASP A 405 -16.94 3.19 12.42
CA ASP A 405 -18.03 2.59 11.65
C ASP A 405 -18.96 3.66 11.05
N LEU A 406 -19.63 3.33 9.94
CA LEU A 406 -20.59 4.19 9.24
C LEU A 406 -22.01 3.86 9.64
#